data_5eb1f3eefc71786f0b1495b8de523edd
#
_entry.id   5eb1f3eefc71786f0b1495b8de523edd
#
_cell.length_a   1.000
_cell.length_b   1.000
_cell.length_c   1.000
_cell.angle_alpha   90.00
_cell.angle_beta   90.00
_cell.angle_gamma   90.00
#
_symmetry.space_group_name_H-M   'P 1'
#
loop_
_entity.id
_entity.type
_entity.pdbx_description
1 polymer ?
#
loop_
_entity_poly.entity_id
_entity_poly.type
_entity_poly.pdbx_seq_one_letter_code
_entity_poly.pdbx_strand_id
1 'polypeptide(L)'
;MNRFNYIGMLAYVALSMSSCDDSFDVSSKADGVLAVSQEGFNTLQSYNVGEKYTADLWIQQGGLKSTASVVSFSVDKALLDSMNIADGTSYELLPADCYQLTKSSVDIPVNERLLKGELTYDPAKIQELSGYDHLKYVLPLRATSSGMPFVSGRSVVLLGFKVSEPIVTIMNAGVEEINLAEVKELPVQIGVPFTNKWEISCRLESRQSVIDAYNTAHGTYFSMLPSDAYVAPETPILHSGVNQVTATYKLKDDVLPGNYMLPVQIAEVTSDATIRADKDVYAAYSIIKEGDKLSKTDWKIVSFTTEEASGEGSNNGHAKHLIDGNVETFWHSRWQGGSDPFLMK
;
A
#
# COMPACT_ATOMS: atom_id res chain seq x y z
N MET A 1 2.39 -4.77 -18.28
CA MET A 1 1.80 -3.45 -18.63
C MET A 1 0.35 -3.43 -18.16
N ASN A 2 0.07 -2.98 -16.96
CA ASN A 2 -1.27 -2.59 -16.53
C ASN A 2 -1.10 -1.60 -15.36
N ARG A 3 -1.26 -0.32 -15.72
CA ARG A 3 -1.27 0.78 -14.76
C ARG A 3 -2.65 0.82 -14.10
N PHE A 4 -2.73 0.56 -12.82
CA PHE A 4 -3.91 0.92 -12.03
C PHE A 4 -3.74 2.34 -11.48
N ASN A 5 -4.39 3.29 -12.14
CA ASN A 5 -4.59 4.63 -11.60
C ASN A 5 -5.74 4.57 -10.58
N TYR A 6 -5.43 4.77 -9.31
CA TYR A 6 -6.44 5.11 -8.30
C TYR A 6 -6.73 6.61 -8.40
N ILE A 7 -7.76 6.95 -9.18
CA ILE A 7 -8.38 8.28 -9.14
C ILE A 7 -9.46 8.20 -8.06
N GLY A 8 -9.28 8.99 -7.01
CA GLY A 8 -10.30 9.21 -6.00
C GLY A 8 -11.55 9.79 -6.66
N MET A 9 -12.62 9.02 -6.70
CA MET A 9 -13.90 9.41 -7.27
C MET A 9 -14.67 10.23 -6.24
N LEU A 10 -14.52 11.56 -6.27
CA LEU A 10 -15.50 12.48 -5.70
C LEU A 10 -16.75 12.34 -6.56
N ALA A 11 -17.74 11.62 -6.06
CA ALA A 11 -19.04 11.55 -6.69
C ALA A 11 -19.77 12.90 -6.50
N TYR A 12 -19.62 13.81 -7.47
CA TYR A 12 -20.54 14.92 -7.64
C TYR A 12 -21.84 14.36 -8.23
N VAL A 13 -22.86 14.22 -7.39
CA VAL A 13 -24.22 14.04 -7.88
C VAL A 13 -24.73 15.38 -8.40
N ALA A 14 -24.55 15.62 -9.69
CA ALA A 14 -25.24 16.67 -10.38
C ALA A 14 -26.70 16.21 -10.59
N LEU A 15 -27.64 16.73 -9.78
CA LEU A 15 -29.04 16.66 -10.05
C LEU A 15 -29.30 17.46 -11.33
N SER A 16 -29.55 16.79 -12.46
CA SER A 16 -30.12 17.39 -13.66
C SER A 16 -31.54 17.85 -13.34
N MET A 17 -31.72 19.13 -13.17
CA MET A 17 -33.04 19.77 -13.15
C MET A 17 -33.59 19.72 -14.56
N SER A 18 -34.45 18.76 -14.89
CA SER A 18 -35.34 18.89 -16.01
C SER A 18 -36.43 19.90 -15.62
N SER A 19 -36.36 21.07 -16.23
CA SER A 19 -37.41 22.08 -16.19
C SER A 19 -38.66 21.51 -16.83
N CYS A 20 -39.64 21.09 -16.05
CA CYS A 20 -41.02 21.02 -16.50
C CYS A 20 -41.66 22.34 -16.10
N ASP A 21 -42.08 23.08 -17.12
CA ASP A 21 -42.84 24.32 -17.05
C ASP A 21 -44.29 23.96 -16.73
N ASP A 22 -44.58 23.77 -15.45
CA ASP A 22 -45.92 23.88 -14.87
C ASP A 22 -45.75 24.67 -13.59
N SER A 23 -46.51 25.74 -13.44
CA SER A 23 -46.59 26.59 -12.26
C SER A 23 -47.15 25.80 -11.06
N PHE A 24 -46.40 24.81 -10.62
CA PHE A 24 -46.64 24.16 -9.37
C PHE A 24 -46.19 25.12 -8.25
N ASP A 25 -47.12 25.65 -7.51
CA ASP A 25 -46.83 26.39 -6.28
C ASP A 25 -46.19 25.46 -5.26
N VAL A 26 -44.88 25.23 -5.42
CA VAL A 26 -44.03 24.37 -4.55
C VAL A 26 -43.94 24.99 -3.16
N SER A 27 -44.24 26.26 -3.00
CA SER A 27 -44.17 26.99 -1.75
C SER A 27 -45.19 26.54 -0.70
N SER A 28 -46.27 25.91 -1.10
CA SER A 28 -47.36 25.48 -0.20
C SER A 28 -47.18 24.04 0.35
N LYS A 29 -46.24 23.23 -0.19
CA LYS A 29 -46.22 21.78 0.09
C LYS A 29 -44.89 21.20 0.60
N ALA A 30 -43.82 21.95 0.64
CA ALA A 30 -42.53 21.39 1.11
C ALA A 30 -42.23 21.84 2.57
N ASP A 31 -42.83 21.14 3.52
CA ASP A 31 -42.48 21.31 4.95
C ASP A 31 -41.01 21.00 5.19
N GLY A 32 -40.40 21.67 6.17
CA GLY A 32 -39.03 21.41 6.58
C GLY A 32 -38.88 19.98 7.13
N VAL A 33 -37.86 19.30 6.66
CA VAL A 33 -37.51 17.93 7.11
C VAL A 33 -36.03 17.84 7.42
N LEU A 34 -35.66 16.87 8.24
CA LEU A 34 -34.28 16.57 8.62
C LEU A 34 -33.88 15.18 8.11
N ALA A 35 -32.59 15.01 7.89
CA ALA A 35 -31.99 13.70 7.60
C ALA A 35 -30.58 13.64 8.18
N VAL A 36 -30.19 12.48 8.74
CA VAL A 36 -28.79 12.17 8.99
C VAL A 36 -28.14 11.78 7.68
N SER A 37 -27.01 12.41 7.33
CA SER A 37 -26.35 12.17 6.04
C SER A 37 -25.74 10.78 5.93
N GLN A 38 -25.18 10.27 7.03
CA GLN A 38 -24.57 8.94 7.14
C GLN A 38 -25.60 7.87 7.53
N GLU A 39 -26.76 7.83 6.85
CA GLU A 39 -27.75 6.80 7.13
C GLU A 39 -27.21 5.38 6.93
N GLY A 40 -27.72 4.41 7.72
CA GLY A 40 -27.34 3.02 7.62
C GLY A 40 -26.02 2.70 8.31
N PHE A 41 -25.31 1.69 7.79
CA PHE A 41 -24.07 1.19 8.37
C PHE A 41 -22.84 1.87 7.76
N ASN A 42 -22.00 2.47 8.60
CA ASN A 42 -20.78 3.18 8.21
C ASN A 42 -19.59 2.64 8.99
N THR A 43 -18.50 2.28 8.31
CA THR A 43 -17.27 1.85 8.96
C THR A 43 -16.33 3.04 9.14
N LEU A 44 -15.96 3.31 10.40
CA LEU A 44 -14.91 4.26 10.76
C LEU A 44 -13.58 3.52 10.84
N GLN A 45 -12.69 3.82 9.88
CA GLN A 45 -11.33 3.32 9.86
C GLN A 45 -10.42 4.26 10.64
N SER A 46 -9.64 3.73 11.57
CA SER A 46 -8.65 4.49 12.36
C SER A 46 -7.38 3.69 12.60
N TYR A 47 -6.36 4.35 13.13
CA TYR A 47 -5.08 3.75 13.51
C TYR A 47 -4.79 4.03 14.98
N ASN A 48 -4.26 3.05 15.70
CA ASN A 48 -3.87 3.23 17.09
C ASN A 48 -2.49 3.92 17.17
N VAL A 49 -2.48 5.21 16.94
CA VAL A 49 -1.28 6.09 17.01
C VAL A 49 -1.15 6.82 18.35
N GLY A 50 -1.94 6.42 19.35
CA GLY A 50 -1.96 7.07 20.68
C GLY A 50 -2.86 8.30 20.76
N GLU A 51 -3.64 8.61 19.72
CA GLU A 51 -4.58 9.73 19.68
C GLU A 51 -6.04 9.25 19.59
N LYS A 52 -6.96 10.09 20.10
CA LYS A 52 -8.39 9.92 19.85
C LYS A 52 -8.77 10.49 18.50
N TYR A 53 -9.79 9.90 17.90
CA TYR A 53 -10.35 10.32 16.62
C TYR A 53 -11.71 10.95 16.82
N THR A 54 -12.06 11.86 15.91
CA THR A 54 -13.36 12.52 15.87
C THR A 54 -14.10 12.14 14.61
N ALA A 55 -15.40 11.85 14.74
CA ALA A 55 -16.31 11.63 13.63
C ALA A 55 -17.46 12.61 13.67
N ASP A 56 -17.73 13.26 12.55
CA ASP A 56 -18.85 14.18 12.39
C ASP A 56 -20.15 13.42 12.15
N LEU A 57 -21.24 13.85 12.80
CA LEU A 57 -22.60 13.34 12.62
C LEU A 57 -23.41 14.38 11.84
N TRP A 58 -23.38 14.32 10.51
CA TRP A 58 -23.98 15.34 9.66
C TRP A 58 -25.48 15.25 9.61
N ILE A 59 -26.13 16.44 9.80
CA ILE A 59 -27.56 16.64 9.73
C ILE A 59 -27.85 17.56 8.55
N GLN A 60 -28.68 17.10 7.61
CA GLN A 60 -29.19 17.88 6.50
C GLN A 60 -30.59 18.37 6.76
N GLN A 61 -30.86 19.63 6.44
CA GLN A 61 -32.17 20.21 6.43
C GLN A 61 -32.68 20.36 4.98
N GLY A 62 -33.83 19.78 4.70
CA GLY A 62 -34.55 19.89 3.43
C GLY A 62 -35.83 20.68 3.57
N GLY A 63 -36.57 20.87 2.47
CA GLY A 63 -37.83 21.60 2.40
C GLY A 63 -37.65 23.11 2.32
N LEU A 64 -38.78 23.84 2.09
CA LEU A 64 -38.81 25.28 1.93
C LEU A 64 -39.27 25.99 3.22
N LYS A 65 -40.07 25.31 4.05
CA LYS A 65 -40.56 25.84 5.33
C LYS A 65 -39.75 25.29 6.47
N SER A 66 -38.62 25.92 6.76
CA SER A 66 -37.80 25.52 7.89
C SER A 66 -38.26 26.18 9.19
N THR A 67 -38.20 25.43 10.28
CA THR A 67 -38.42 25.93 11.64
C THR A 67 -37.22 25.59 12.50
N ALA A 68 -36.92 26.44 13.46
CA ALA A 68 -35.85 26.14 14.42
C ALA A 68 -36.13 24.83 15.13
N SER A 69 -35.13 23.99 15.26
CA SER A 69 -35.22 22.65 15.86
C SER A 69 -33.98 22.35 16.68
N VAL A 70 -34.09 21.44 17.63
CA VAL A 70 -32.93 20.87 18.29
C VAL A 70 -32.89 19.39 17.96
N VAL A 71 -31.76 18.94 17.40
CA VAL A 71 -31.52 17.52 17.13
C VAL A 71 -30.65 16.95 18.23
N SER A 72 -31.05 15.81 18.78
CA SER A 72 -30.29 15.11 19.81
C SER A 72 -29.97 13.68 19.34
N PHE A 73 -28.71 13.27 19.50
CA PHE A 73 -28.25 11.91 19.25
C PHE A 73 -28.20 11.10 20.54
N SER A 74 -28.71 9.87 20.49
CA SER A 74 -28.67 8.93 21.61
C SER A 74 -28.35 7.52 21.10
N VAL A 75 -27.79 6.70 21.99
CA VAL A 75 -27.50 5.28 21.68
C VAL A 75 -28.81 4.51 21.72
N ASP A 76 -29.05 3.70 20.69
CA ASP A 76 -30.22 2.85 20.56
C ASP A 76 -29.82 1.39 20.33
N LYS A 77 -29.63 0.64 21.41
CA LYS A 77 -29.22 -0.76 21.33
C LYS A 77 -30.23 -1.64 20.57
N ALA A 78 -31.51 -1.34 20.63
CA ALA A 78 -32.55 -2.13 19.94
C ALA A 78 -32.35 -2.07 18.40
N LEU A 79 -31.82 -0.96 17.90
CA LEU A 79 -31.45 -0.81 16.48
C LEU A 79 -30.34 -1.81 16.09
N LEU A 80 -29.29 -1.96 16.91
CA LEU A 80 -28.24 -2.94 16.69
C LEU A 80 -28.75 -4.38 16.73
N ASP A 81 -29.56 -4.69 17.73
CA ASP A 81 -30.14 -6.03 17.87
C ASP A 81 -31.03 -6.39 16.65
N SER A 82 -31.82 -5.43 16.16
CA SER A 82 -32.67 -5.61 14.97
C SER A 82 -31.82 -5.82 13.70
N MET A 83 -30.72 -5.06 13.52
CA MET A 83 -29.80 -5.22 12.39
C MET A 83 -29.11 -6.60 12.44
N ASN A 84 -28.59 -7.00 13.60
CA ASN A 84 -27.95 -8.30 13.75
C ASN A 84 -28.89 -9.46 13.35
N ILE A 85 -30.19 -9.36 13.71
CA ILE A 85 -31.17 -10.34 13.30
C ILE A 85 -31.44 -10.31 11.79
N ALA A 86 -31.61 -9.12 11.23
CA ALA A 86 -31.92 -8.95 9.80
C ALA A 86 -30.79 -9.41 8.88
N ASP A 87 -29.55 -9.11 9.25
CA ASP A 87 -28.37 -9.34 8.42
C ASP A 87 -27.59 -10.61 8.81
N GLY A 88 -28.04 -11.33 9.85
CA GLY A 88 -27.37 -12.53 10.35
C GLY A 88 -25.98 -12.25 10.93
N THR A 89 -25.77 -11.05 11.47
CA THR A 89 -24.50 -10.62 12.07
C THR A 89 -24.52 -10.76 13.60
N SER A 90 -23.35 -10.59 14.23
CA SER A 90 -23.18 -10.70 15.68
C SER A 90 -22.36 -9.55 16.25
N TYR A 91 -22.56 -8.34 15.75
CA TYR A 91 -21.89 -7.16 16.27
C TYR A 91 -22.27 -6.87 17.72
N GLU A 92 -21.34 -6.40 18.49
CA GLU A 92 -21.51 -6.02 19.88
C GLU A 92 -21.61 -4.49 20.01
N LEU A 93 -22.35 -4.03 21.03
CA LEU A 93 -22.40 -2.61 21.33
C LEU A 93 -21.03 -2.10 21.80
N LEU A 94 -20.56 -1.00 21.21
CA LEU A 94 -19.31 -0.37 21.65
C LEU A 94 -19.43 0.07 23.12
N PRO A 95 -18.50 -0.37 24.01
CA PRO A 95 -18.47 0.06 25.40
C PRO A 95 -18.40 1.57 25.57
N ALA A 96 -19.10 2.11 26.57
CA ALA A 96 -19.26 3.55 26.77
C ALA A 96 -17.96 4.30 27.10
N ASP A 97 -16.94 3.60 27.59
CA ASP A 97 -15.62 4.16 27.88
C ASP A 97 -14.73 4.31 26.64
N CYS A 98 -15.13 3.72 25.51
CA CYS A 98 -14.42 3.81 24.23
C CYS A 98 -14.77 5.07 23.44
N TYR A 99 -15.84 5.77 23.77
CA TYR A 99 -16.31 6.93 23.01
C TYR A 99 -16.95 8.00 23.90
N GLN A 100 -17.14 9.18 23.32
CA GLN A 100 -17.91 10.29 23.90
C GLN A 100 -18.66 11.02 22.77
N LEU A 101 -19.96 11.22 22.93
CA LEU A 101 -20.73 12.15 22.10
C LEU A 101 -20.41 13.58 22.58
N THR A 102 -19.35 14.18 22.02
CA THR A 102 -18.83 15.49 22.42
C THR A 102 -19.78 16.62 22.04
N LYS A 103 -20.56 16.42 20.98
CA LYS A 103 -21.69 17.28 20.61
C LYS A 103 -22.91 16.43 20.29
N SER A 104 -23.59 15.96 21.32
CA SER A 104 -24.79 15.10 21.22
C SER A 104 -26.06 15.87 20.88
N SER A 105 -26.08 17.21 21.07
CA SER A 105 -27.23 18.09 20.77
C SER A 105 -26.77 19.19 19.80
N VAL A 106 -27.59 19.46 18.79
CA VAL A 106 -27.30 20.43 17.73
C VAL A 106 -28.51 21.31 17.52
N ASP A 107 -28.34 22.62 17.72
CA ASP A 107 -29.34 23.61 17.37
C ASP A 107 -29.36 23.78 15.84
N ILE A 108 -30.54 23.65 15.26
CA ILE A 108 -30.79 23.84 13.82
C ILE A 108 -31.52 25.17 13.62
N PRO A 109 -30.80 26.24 13.25
CA PRO A 109 -31.43 27.52 12.93
C PRO A 109 -32.28 27.44 11.68
N VAL A 110 -33.20 28.40 11.53
CA VAL A 110 -33.98 28.53 10.32
C VAL A 110 -33.05 28.79 9.11
N ASN A 111 -33.31 28.06 8.00
CA ASN A 111 -32.56 28.13 6.74
C ASN A 111 -31.11 27.63 6.77
N GLU A 112 -30.64 27.06 7.84
CA GLU A 112 -29.34 26.38 7.90
C GLU A 112 -29.49 24.99 7.30
N ARG A 113 -28.66 24.68 6.27
CA ARG A 113 -28.86 23.47 5.45
C ARG A 113 -28.04 22.28 5.90
N LEU A 114 -26.92 22.49 6.53
CA LEU A 114 -25.98 21.45 6.92
C LEU A 114 -25.33 21.78 8.25
N LEU A 115 -25.54 20.92 9.22
CA LEU A 115 -24.97 21.04 10.57
C LEU A 115 -24.40 19.72 11.02
N LYS A 116 -23.68 19.70 12.13
CA LYS A 116 -23.09 18.47 12.63
C LYS A 116 -23.10 18.38 14.15
N GLY A 117 -23.41 17.17 14.64
CA GLY A 117 -22.99 16.65 15.92
C GLY A 117 -21.56 16.10 15.83
N GLU A 118 -21.03 15.65 16.96
CA GLU A 118 -19.65 15.16 17.01
C GLU A 118 -19.52 14.00 17.99
N LEU A 119 -18.78 12.98 17.55
CA LEU A 119 -18.38 11.83 18.30
C LEU A 119 -16.85 11.78 18.39
N THR A 120 -16.30 11.66 19.60
CA THR A 120 -14.89 11.33 19.81
C THR A 120 -14.77 9.87 20.25
N TYR A 121 -13.82 9.11 19.72
CA TYR A 121 -13.57 7.73 20.11
C TYR A 121 -12.09 7.42 20.24
N ASP A 122 -11.78 6.36 21.00
CA ASP A 122 -10.42 5.97 21.39
C ASP A 122 -10.01 4.66 20.69
N PRO A 123 -9.20 4.72 19.61
CA PRO A 123 -8.77 3.51 18.90
C PRO A 123 -7.96 2.54 19.79
N ALA A 124 -7.20 3.05 20.78
CA ALA A 124 -6.41 2.18 21.65
C ALA A 124 -7.32 1.26 22.46
N LYS A 125 -8.36 1.80 23.08
CA LYS A 125 -9.35 1.00 23.83
C LYS A 125 -10.12 0.03 22.96
N ILE A 126 -10.49 0.46 21.73
CA ILE A 126 -11.22 -0.42 20.80
C ILE A 126 -10.29 -1.56 20.35
N GLN A 127 -9.03 -1.29 20.07
CA GLN A 127 -8.04 -2.29 19.70
C GLN A 127 -7.78 -3.30 20.83
N GLU A 128 -7.72 -2.86 22.09
CA GLU A 128 -7.60 -3.75 23.25
C GLU A 128 -8.76 -4.74 23.35
N LEU A 129 -9.95 -4.36 22.94
CA LEU A 129 -11.15 -5.18 23.00
C LEU A 129 -11.31 -6.12 21.78
N SER A 130 -10.95 -5.68 20.59
CA SER A 130 -11.23 -6.41 19.34
C SER A 130 -9.98 -6.90 18.60
N GLY A 131 -8.78 -6.40 18.93
CA GLY A 131 -7.58 -6.56 18.11
C GLY A 131 -7.57 -5.63 16.90
N TYR A 132 -6.49 -5.74 16.08
CA TYR A 132 -6.39 -4.99 14.84
C TYR A 132 -7.18 -5.63 13.71
N ASP A 133 -7.67 -4.79 12.81
CA ASP A 133 -8.39 -5.15 11.58
C ASP A 133 -9.69 -5.95 11.75
N HIS A 134 -10.22 -6.00 12.97
CA HIS A 134 -11.50 -6.62 13.26
C HIS A 134 -12.60 -5.58 13.45
N LEU A 135 -13.73 -5.79 12.77
CA LEU A 135 -14.95 -5.03 12.93
C LEU A 135 -15.92 -5.83 13.83
N LYS A 136 -15.82 -5.61 15.13
CA LYS A 136 -16.63 -6.31 16.14
C LYS A 136 -17.67 -5.40 16.78
N TYR A 137 -17.30 -4.16 17.06
CA TYR A 137 -18.08 -3.22 17.82
C TYR A 137 -18.78 -2.19 16.94
N VAL A 138 -20.05 -1.91 17.24
CA VAL A 138 -20.89 -0.95 16.55
C VAL A 138 -21.55 -0.01 17.56
N LEU A 139 -21.59 1.28 17.24
CA LEU A 139 -22.33 2.28 17.98
C LEU A 139 -23.60 2.65 17.18
N PRO A 140 -24.77 2.15 17.59
CA PRO A 140 -26.04 2.51 16.99
C PRO A 140 -26.53 3.84 17.57
N LEU A 141 -26.75 4.83 16.73
CA LEU A 141 -27.23 6.14 17.13
C LEU A 141 -28.58 6.44 16.49
N ARG A 142 -29.49 6.97 17.28
CA ARG A 142 -30.77 7.54 16.85
C ARG A 142 -30.77 9.05 17.06
N ALA A 143 -31.13 9.79 16.01
CA ALA A 143 -31.38 11.19 16.07
C ALA A 143 -32.88 11.46 16.33
N THR A 144 -33.18 12.36 17.25
CA THR A 144 -34.54 12.88 17.53
C THR A 144 -34.55 14.38 17.34
N SER A 145 -35.69 14.96 17.02
CA SER A 145 -35.84 16.41 16.81
C SER A 145 -36.99 16.97 17.65
N SER A 146 -36.83 18.17 18.19
CA SER A 146 -37.87 18.91 18.90
C SER A 146 -38.82 19.69 17.99
N GLY A 147 -38.47 19.80 16.68
CA GLY A 147 -39.22 20.59 15.71
C GLY A 147 -39.48 19.85 14.40
N MET A 148 -38.71 20.13 13.35
CA MET A 148 -38.88 19.48 12.07
C MET A 148 -38.72 17.94 12.17
N PRO A 149 -39.61 17.17 11.49
CA PRO A 149 -39.51 15.70 11.49
C PRO A 149 -38.33 15.21 10.65
N PHE A 150 -37.81 14.03 10.99
CA PHE A 150 -36.90 13.33 10.11
C PHE A 150 -37.63 12.67 8.94
N VAL A 151 -37.00 12.63 7.79
CA VAL A 151 -37.42 11.76 6.69
C VAL A 151 -37.41 10.32 7.19
N SER A 152 -38.43 9.55 6.83
CA SER A 152 -38.56 8.15 7.26
C SER A 152 -37.31 7.33 6.92
N GLY A 153 -36.79 6.61 7.92
CA GLY A 153 -35.55 5.83 7.81
C GLY A 153 -34.25 6.63 7.94
N ARG A 154 -34.29 7.97 7.87
CA ARG A 154 -33.09 8.82 7.85
C ARG A 154 -32.78 9.48 9.20
N SER A 155 -33.15 8.86 10.29
CA SER A 155 -32.85 9.31 11.66
C SER A 155 -31.89 8.41 12.41
N VAL A 156 -31.31 7.41 11.76
CA VAL A 156 -30.46 6.41 12.39
C VAL A 156 -29.12 6.27 11.64
N VAL A 157 -28.07 5.98 12.39
CA VAL A 157 -26.75 5.65 11.88
C VAL A 157 -26.11 4.57 12.75
N LEU A 158 -25.48 3.60 12.11
CA LEU A 158 -24.69 2.58 12.77
C LEU A 158 -23.22 2.82 12.42
N LEU A 159 -22.41 3.07 13.44
CA LEU A 159 -20.99 3.30 13.27
C LEU A 159 -20.23 2.06 13.71
N GLY A 160 -19.63 1.35 12.74
CA GLY A 160 -18.73 0.24 13.00
C GLY A 160 -17.29 0.74 13.11
N PHE A 161 -16.51 0.22 14.04
CA PHE A 161 -15.15 0.67 14.30
C PHE A 161 -14.15 -0.40 13.90
N LYS A 162 -13.26 -0.03 12.97
CA LYS A 162 -12.15 -0.86 12.57
C LYS A 162 -10.84 -0.12 12.85
N VAL A 163 -10.00 -0.70 13.69
CA VAL A 163 -8.70 -0.13 14.05
C VAL A 163 -7.61 -0.94 13.35
N SER A 164 -6.80 -0.28 12.54
CA SER A 164 -5.64 -0.90 11.91
C SER A 164 -4.35 -0.58 12.65
N GLU A 165 -3.37 -1.46 12.50
CA GLU A 165 -2.06 -1.25 13.07
C GLU A 165 -1.35 -0.10 12.33
N PRO A 166 -0.75 0.85 13.06
CA PRO A 166 0.03 1.93 12.45
C PRO A 166 1.40 1.41 12.04
N ILE A 167 1.57 1.10 10.77
CA ILE A 167 2.78 0.48 10.23
C ILE A 167 3.43 1.42 9.21
N VAL A 168 4.75 1.59 9.29
CA VAL A 168 5.57 2.12 8.21
C VAL A 168 5.98 0.96 7.32
N THR A 169 5.76 1.08 6.02
CA THR A 169 6.07 0.03 5.06
C THR A 169 6.81 0.55 3.84
N ILE A 170 7.40 -0.37 3.07
CA ILE A 170 7.98 -0.08 1.76
C ILE A 170 6.86 -0.15 0.72
N MET A 171 6.65 0.94 0.00
CA MET A 171 5.54 1.11 -0.95
C MET A 171 5.81 0.47 -2.32
N ASN A 172 7.09 0.40 -2.73
CA ASN A 172 7.53 -0.24 -3.97
C ASN A 172 8.15 -1.61 -3.70
N ALA A 173 7.47 -2.43 -2.90
CA ALA A 173 7.92 -3.76 -2.54
C ALA A 173 8.06 -4.70 -3.76
N GLY A 174 8.99 -5.63 -3.68
CA GLY A 174 9.26 -6.63 -4.70
C GLY A 174 10.69 -6.60 -5.21
N VAL A 175 10.94 -7.33 -6.30
CA VAL A 175 12.25 -7.40 -6.94
C VAL A 175 12.18 -6.76 -8.32
N GLU A 176 13.09 -5.81 -8.58
CA GLU A 176 13.27 -5.11 -9.85
C GLU A 176 14.62 -5.50 -10.45
N GLU A 177 14.64 -5.87 -11.72
CA GLU A 177 15.87 -6.14 -12.45
C GLU A 177 16.44 -4.83 -13.02
N ILE A 178 17.73 -4.57 -12.75
CA ILE A 178 18.39 -3.33 -13.08
C ILE A 178 19.42 -3.53 -14.20
N ASN A 179 19.29 -2.74 -15.24
CA ASN A 179 20.32 -2.55 -16.25
C ASN A 179 21.28 -1.44 -15.81
N LEU A 180 22.50 -1.80 -15.42
CA LEU A 180 23.53 -0.87 -14.95
C LEU A 180 23.95 0.20 -15.97
N ALA A 181 23.73 -0.03 -17.27
CA ALA A 181 24.04 0.96 -18.30
C ALA A 181 23.02 2.12 -18.30
N GLU A 182 21.81 1.89 -17.82
CA GLU A 182 20.69 2.82 -17.89
C GLU A 182 20.31 3.39 -16.53
N VAL A 183 20.45 2.60 -15.46
CA VAL A 183 19.96 2.93 -14.11
C VAL A 183 21.12 3.02 -13.14
N LYS A 184 21.23 4.17 -12.49
CA LYS A 184 22.23 4.44 -11.43
C LYS A 184 21.60 4.76 -10.07
N GLU A 185 20.32 4.96 -10.01
CA GLU A 185 19.58 5.30 -8.80
C GLU A 185 18.53 4.25 -8.51
N LEU A 186 18.55 3.72 -7.28
CA LEU A 186 17.64 2.68 -6.81
C LEU A 186 16.74 3.29 -5.72
N PRO A 187 15.52 3.75 -6.08
CA PRO A 187 14.63 4.43 -5.16
C PRO A 187 13.87 3.44 -4.28
N VAL A 188 13.91 3.63 -2.98
CA VAL A 188 13.08 2.91 -1.99
C VAL A 188 12.03 3.88 -1.46
N GLN A 189 10.77 3.61 -1.75
CA GLN A 189 9.64 4.41 -1.32
C GLN A 189 9.13 3.89 0.02
N ILE A 190 9.10 4.76 1.03
CA ILE A 190 8.70 4.43 2.40
C ILE A 190 7.48 5.27 2.75
N GLY A 191 6.46 4.66 3.32
CA GLY A 191 5.23 5.39 3.60
C GLY A 191 4.40 4.82 4.74
N VAL A 192 3.38 5.61 5.11
CA VAL A 192 2.36 5.27 6.11
C VAL A 192 0.96 5.42 5.49
N PRO A 193 -0.02 4.57 5.89
CA PRO A 193 -1.38 4.60 5.35
C PRO A 193 -2.31 5.61 6.07
N PHE A 194 -1.79 6.39 7.00
CA PHE A 194 -2.54 7.37 7.79
C PHE A 194 -1.97 8.79 7.64
N THR A 195 -2.71 9.80 8.05
CA THR A 195 -2.21 11.19 8.10
C THR A 195 -1.10 11.29 9.13
N ASN A 196 0.12 11.51 8.67
CA ASN A 196 1.28 11.65 9.54
C ASN A 196 1.30 13.02 10.24
N LYS A 197 1.42 13.01 11.56
CA LYS A 197 1.56 14.21 12.39
C LYS A 197 2.89 14.30 13.12
N TRP A 198 3.75 13.31 12.95
CA TRP A 198 5.00 13.10 13.69
C TRP A 198 6.21 13.12 12.78
N GLU A 199 7.38 13.25 13.40
CA GLU A 199 8.65 12.91 12.78
C GLU A 199 8.82 11.39 12.90
N ILE A 200 8.99 10.69 11.78
CA ILE A 200 9.16 9.24 11.74
C ILE A 200 10.48 8.94 11.05
N SER A 201 11.48 8.56 11.82
CA SER A 201 12.80 8.16 11.30
C SER A 201 12.83 6.66 11.04
N CYS A 202 13.30 6.25 9.84
CA CYS A 202 13.33 4.86 9.40
C CYS A 202 14.75 4.39 9.13
N ARG A 203 15.30 3.52 9.97
CA ARG A 203 16.59 2.89 9.72
C ARG A 203 16.41 1.74 8.73
N LEU A 204 17.12 1.80 7.61
CA LEU A 204 17.12 0.78 6.57
C LEU A 204 18.24 -0.22 6.78
N GLU A 205 18.01 -1.45 6.34
CA GLU A 205 19.04 -2.51 6.31
C GLU A 205 18.86 -3.44 5.12
N SER A 206 19.94 -4.17 4.79
CA SER A 206 19.94 -5.25 3.81
C SER A 206 20.25 -6.56 4.51
N ARG A 207 19.44 -7.60 4.25
CA ARG A 207 19.59 -8.91 4.91
C ARG A 207 19.92 -10.00 3.90
N GLN A 208 20.97 -10.78 4.20
CA GLN A 208 21.36 -11.93 3.39
C GLN A 208 20.23 -12.98 3.31
N SER A 209 19.45 -13.16 4.36
CA SER A 209 18.35 -14.12 4.40
C SER A 209 17.27 -13.88 3.34
N VAL A 210 17.08 -12.62 2.90
CA VAL A 210 16.14 -12.29 1.79
C VAL A 210 16.68 -12.85 0.48
N ILE A 211 17.98 -12.70 0.23
CA ILE A 211 18.64 -13.23 -0.97
C ILE A 211 18.61 -14.75 -0.97
N ASP A 212 18.91 -15.37 0.15
CA ASP A 212 18.91 -16.84 0.30
C ASP A 212 17.52 -17.42 0.02
N ALA A 213 16.47 -16.80 0.58
CA ALA A 213 15.09 -17.18 0.33
C ALA A 213 14.70 -16.99 -1.14
N TYR A 214 15.08 -15.87 -1.74
CA TYR A 214 14.81 -15.60 -3.16
C TYR A 214 15.53 -16.62 -4.06
N ASN A 215 16.83 -16.83 -3.84
CA ASN A 215 17.61 -17.80 -4.60
C ASN A 215 17.00 -19.21 -4.53
N THR A 216 16.57 -19.61 -3.34
CA THR A 216 15.93 -20.93 -3.15
C THR A 216 14.61 -21.03 -3.91
N ALA A 217 13.79 -20.00 -3.87
CA ALA A 217 12.46 -19.98 -4.48
C ALA A 217 12.52 -19.95 -6.03
N HIS A 218 13.55 -19.28 -6.58
CA HIS A 218 13.66 -19.02 -8.02
C HIS A 218 14.80 -19.81 -8.73
N GLY A 219 15.59 -20.59 -7.99
CA GLY A 219 16.73 -21.33 -8.56
C GLY A 219 17.84 -20.41 -9.07
N THR A 220 18.02 -19.24 -8.43
CA THR A 220 19.02 -18.23 -8.77
C THR A 220 20.23 -18.27 -7.84
N TYR A 221 21.27 -17.50 -8.16
CA TYR A 221 22.54 -17.48 -7.41
C TYR A 221 23.03 -16.03 -7.21
N PHE A 222 22.14 -15.16 -6.75
CA PHE A 222 22.54 -13.79 -6.41
C PHE A 222 23.36 -13.76 -5.12
N SER A 223 24.37 -12.86 -5.10
CA SER A 223 25.10 -12.49 -3.91
C SER A 223 24.68 -11.10 -3.44
N MET A 224 24.95 -10.76 -2.18
CA MET A 224 24.74 -9.40 -1.69
C MET A 224 25.56 -8.40 -2.51
N LEU A 225 24.96 -7.30 -2.96
CA LEU A 225 25.71 -6.23 -3.58
C LEU A 225 26.73 -5.67 -2.57
N PRO A 226 28.04 -5.64 -2.90
CA PRO A 226 29.07 -5.11 -2.00
C PRO A 226 28.78 -3.67 -1.57
N SER A 227 29.03 -3.36 -0.31
CA SER A 227 28.73 -2.04 0.26
C SER A 227 29.57 -0.90 -0.33
N ASP A 228 30.69 -1.22 -0.94
CA ASP A 228 31.53 -0.29 -1.68
C ASP A 228 31.04 -0.04 -3.13
N ALA A 229 30.10 -0.84 -3.63
CA ALA A 229 29.52 -0.69 -4.97
C ALA A 229 28.41 0.38 -5.06
N TYR A 230 27.98 0.94 -3.93
CA TYR A 230 26.93 1.97 -3.90
C TYR A 230 27.18 3.03 -2.80
N VAL A 231 26.42 4.10 -2.86
CA VAL A 231 26.28 5.10 -1.80
C VAL A 231 24.89 4.94 -1.22
N ALA A 232 24.81 4.56 0.06
CA ALA A 232 23.54 4.48 0.77
C ALA A 232 22.96 5.88 1.03
N PRO A 233 21.62 6.05 1.07
CA PRO A 233 20.99 7.30 1.46
C PRO A 233 21.24 7.60 2.96
N GLU A 234 21.05 8.86 3.33
CA GLU A 234 20.89 9.21 4.74
C GLU A 234 19.62 8.53 5.29
N THR A 235 19.52 8.46 6.62
CA THR A 235 18.32 7.90 7.28
C THR A 235 17.07 8.66 6.83
N PRO A 236 16.13 8.01 6.12
CA PRO A 236 14.93 8.69 5.67
C PRO A 236 14.02 9.08 6.84
N ILE A 237 13.44 10.28 6.74
CA ILE A 237 12.54 10.84 7.74
C ILE A 237 11.24 11.26 7.04
N LEU A 238 10.12 10.70 7.50
CA LEU A 238 8.81 11.23 7.14
C LEU A 238 8.48 12.37 8.11
N HIS A 239 8.59 13.60 7.64
CA HIS A 239 8.24 14.78 8.42
C HIS A 239 6.73 14.87 8.66
N SER A 240 6.32 15.59 9.71
CA SER A 240 4.91 15.87 9.98
C SER A 240 4.21 16.44 8.72
N GLY A 241 3.05 15.88 8.38
CA GLY A 241 2.30 16.23 7.17
C GLY A 241 2.74 15.48 5.91
N VAL A 242 3.81 14.69 5.96
CA VAL A 242 4.34 13.92 4.83
C VAL A 242 4.10 12.43 5.06
N ASN A 243 3.33 11.79 4.18
CA ASN A 243 2.97 10.38 4.31
C ASN A 243 3.92 9.44 3.56
N GLN A 244 4.82 9.96 2.74
CA GLN A 244 5.76 9.17 1.94
C GLN A 244 7.08 9.91 1.74
N VAL A 245 8.20 9.17 1.78
CA VAL A 245 9.55 9.64 1.46
C VAL A 245 10.25 8.62 0.56
N THR A 246 11.19 9.09 -0.26
CA THR A 246 12.03 8.23 -1.09
C THR A 246 13.48 8.27 -0.60
N ALA A 247 14.03 7.11 -0.28
CA ALA A 247 15.43 6.90 0.00
C ALA A 247 16.11 6.35 -1.26
N THR A 248 17.16 7.00 -1.77
CA THR A 248 17.79 6.60 -3.03
C THR A 248 19.19 6.09 -2.80
N TYR A 249 19.43 4.81 -3.13
CA TYR A 249 20.76 4.22 -3.22
C TYR A 249 21.36 4.60 -4.58
N LYS A 250 22.63 5.02 -4.62
CA LYS A 250 23.31 5.42 -5.85
C LYS A 250 24.41 4.42 -6.19
N LEU A 251 24.27 3.74 -7.31
CA LEU A 251 25.26 2.79 -7.80
C LEU A 251 26.50 3.50 -8.30
N LYS A 252 27.68 2.94 -8.01
CA LYS A 252 28.96 3.40 -8.55
C LYS A 252 29.24 2.74 -9.90
N ASP A 253 30.18 3.32 -10.66
CA ASP A 253 30.51 2.81 -12.01
C ASP A 253 31.40 1.56 -11.98
N ASP A 254 32.11 1.35 -10.90
CA ASP A 254 33.13 0.30 -10.72
C ASP A 254 32.58 -0.99 -10.08
N VAL A 255 31.28 -1.26 -10.21
CA VAL A 255 30.69 -2.55 -9.80
C VAL A 255 31.40 -3.68 -10.55
N LEU A 256 31.93 -4.65 -9.83
CA LEU A 256 32.59 -5.82 -10.43
C LEU A 256 31.57 -6.72 -11.16
N PRO A 257 32.01 -7.52 -12.15
CA PRO A 257 31.17 -8.52 -12.78
C PRO A 257 30.61 -9.52 -11.76
N GLY A 258 29.33 -9.85 -11.89
CA GLY A 258 28.64 -10.79 -11.01
C GLY A 258 27.13 -10.65 -11.04
N ASN A 259 26.46 -11.55 -10.34
CA ASN A 259 25.02 -11.51 -10.11
C ASN A 259 24.76 -11.04 -8.68
N TYR A 260 24.24 -9.85 -8.52
CA TYR A 260 24.04 -9.21 -7.23
C TYR A 260 22.58 -8.90 -6.97
N MET A 261 22.23 -8.82 -5.70
CA MET A 261 20.95 -8.29 -5.23
C MET A 261 21.19 -7.33 -4.07
N LEU A 262 20.47 -6.22 -4.07
CA LEU A 262 20.39 -5.28 -2.97
C LEU A 262 18.95 -5.31 -2.41
N PRO A 263 18.66 -6.14 -1.41
CA PRO A 263 17.38 -6.07 -0.69
C PRO A 263 17.44 -4.94 0.33
N VAL A 264 16.36 -4.19 0.45
CA VAL A 264 16.23 -3.10 1.43
C VAL A 264 14.96 -3.28 2.23
N GLN A 265 15.09 -3.30 3.54
CA GLN A 265 13.99 -3.44 4.52
C GLN A 265 14.06 -2.31 5.55
N ILE A 266 12.94 -2.05 6.23
CA ILE A 266 12.93 -1.18 7.39
C ILE A 266 13.31 -2.01 8.62
N ALA A 267 14.48 -1.73 9.18
CA ALA A 267 14.97 -2.43 10.37
C ALA A 267 14.32 -1.91 11.66
N GLU A 268 14.15 -0.58 11.72
CA GLU A 268 13.68 0.10 12.92
C GLU A 268 13.00 1.42 12.57
N VAL A 269 11.99 1.76 13.35
CA VAL A 269 11.28 3.03 13.29
C VAL A 269 11.40 3.73 14.63
N THR A 270 11.73 5.00 14.61
CA THR A 270 11.74 5.89 15.78
C THR A 270 10.76 7.03 15.58
N SER A 271 9.82 7.19 16.51
CA SER A 271 8.80 8.25 16.51
C SER A 271 8.26 8.45 17.93
N ASP A 272 7.67 9.63 18.19
CA ASP A 272 6.92 9.87 19.44
C ASP A 272 5.57 9.13 19.48
N ALA A 273 5.05 8.73 18.33
CA ALA A 273 3.85 7.88 18.23
C ALA A 273 4.18 6.40 18.28
N THR A 274 3.23 5.57 18.69
CA THR A 274 3.35 4.11 18.66
C THR A 274 3.18 3.61 17.22
N ILE A 275 4.30 3.55 16.47
CA ILE A 275 4.33 3.14 15.07
C ILE A 275 5.33 2.01 14.90
N ARG A 276 4.98 0.96 14.15
CA ARG A 276 5.83 -0.20 13.89
C ARG A 276 6.42 -0.18 12.47
N ALA A 277 7.60 -0.81 12.32
CA ALA A 277 8.13 -1.16 11.00
C ALA A 277 7.45 -2.45 10.48
N ASP A 278 7.09 -2.47 9.21
CA ASP A 278 6.81 -3.71 8.49
C ASP A 278 8.15 -4.34 8.09
N LYS A 279 8.61 -5.31 8.88
CA LYS A 279 9.93 -5.93 8.71
C LYS A 279 9.96 -7.05 7.68
N ASP A 280 8.80 -7.49 7.21
CA ASP A 280 8.68 -8.59 6.27
C ASP A 280 8.60 -8.10 4.81
N VAL A 281 8.33 -6.81 4.63
CA VAL A 281 8.26 -6.17 3.32
C VAL A 281 9.62 -5.58 2.94
N TYR A 282 10.03 -5.82 1.69
CA TYR A 282 11.28 -5.31 1.15
C TYR A 282 11.14 -4.85 -0.31
N ALA A 283 11.95 -3.89 -0.70
CA ALA A 283 12.30 -3.62 -2.09
C ALA A 283 13.65 -4.28 -2.37
N ALA A 284 13.80 -4.93 -3.50
CA ALA A 284 15.08 -5.50 -3.88
C ALA A 284 15.41 -5.18 -5.35
N TYR A 285 16.69 -4.99 -5.61
CA TYR A 285 17.21 -4.72 -6.94
C TYR A 285 18.17 -5.82 -7.33
N SER A 286 17.83 -6.57 -8.38
CA SER A 286 18.71 -7.58 -8.97
C SER A 286 19.55 -6.96 -10.07
N ILE A 287 20.86 -7.19 -10.03
CA ILE A 287 21.85 -6.58 -10.89
C ILE A 287 22.69 -7.70 -11.47
N ILE A 288 22.68 -7.83 -12.80
CA ILE A 288 23.55 -8.76 -13.52
C ILE A 288 24.57 -7.92 -14.28
N LYS A 289 25.83 -8.01 -13.87
CA LYS A 289 26.93 -7.39 -14.58
C LYS A 289 27.78 -8.46 -15.23
N GLU A 290 27.71 -8.51 -16.55
CA GLU A 290 28.63 -9.34 -17.33
C GLU A 290 30.05 -8.79 -17.22
N GLY A 291 31.02 -9.69 -17.20
CA GLY A 291 32.43 -9.32 -17.35
C GLY A 291 32.70 -8.78 -18.74
N ASP A 292 33.73 -7.94 -18.87
CA ASP A 292 34.20 -7.52 -20.15
C ASP A 292 34.55 -8.75 -20.98
N LYS A 293 34.08 -8.78 -22.22
CA LYS A 293 34.46 -9.85 -23.14
C LYS A 293 35.97 -9.81 -23.31
N LEU A 294 36.67 -10.85 -22.88
CA LEU A 294 38.09 -10.94 -23.08
C LEU A 294 38.41 -10.91 -24.59
N SER A 295 39.29 -9.99 -25.01
CA SER A 295 39.78 -10.01 -26.37
C SER A 295 40.57 -11.28 -26.57
N LYS A 296 40.20 -12.06 -27.59
CA LYS A 296 40.90 -13.29 -27.95
C LYS A 296 41.92 -13.08 -29.06
N THR A 297 42.18 -11.81 -29.45
CA THR A 297 43.05 -11.47 -30.58
C THR A 297 44.45 -12.08 -30.47
N ASP A 298 45.02 -12.10 -29.25
CA ASP A 298 46.36 -12.62 -28.99
C ASP A 298 46.35 -14.06 -28.42
N TRP A 299 45.19 -14.68 -28.36
CA TRP A 299 45.09 -16.04 -27.86
C TRP A 299 45.58 -17.03 -28.92
N LYS A 300 46.24 -18.09 -28.43
CA LYS A 300 46.72 -19.20 -29.28
C LYS A 300 46.34 -20.51 -28.64
N ILE A 301 45.87 -21.44 -29.43
CA ILE A 301 45.74 -22.82 -29.00
C ILE A 301 47.15 -23.40 -28.84
N VAL A 302 47.51 -23.73 -27.61
CA VAL A 302 48.85 -24.29 -27.30
C VAL A 302 48.90 -25.77 -27.62
N SER A 303 47.87 -26.51 -27.23
CA SER A 303 47.74 -27.94 -27.55
C SER A 303 46.30 -28.40 -27.31
N PHE A 304 45.92 -29.44 -27.99
CA PHE A 304 44.67 -30.18 -27.74
C PHE A 304 44.93 -31.65 -28.04
N THR A 305 44.15 -32.53 -27.38
CA THR A 305 44.32 -34.00 -27.60
C THR A 305 43.59 -34.49 -28.81
N THR A 306 42.43 -33.91 -29.10
CA THR A 306 41.55 -34.35 -30.19
C THR A 306 40.63 -33.22 -30.65
N GLU A 307 40.27 -33.24 -31.92
CA GLU A 307 39.22 -32.40 -32.50
C GLU A 307 38.42 -33.20 -33.51
N GLU A 308 37.18 -32.82 -33.72
CA GLU A 308 36.34 -33.42 -34.76
C GLU A 308 36.48 -32.63 -36.03
N ALA A 309 37.29 -33.18 -36.95
CA ALA A 309 37.64 -32.50 -38.18
C ALA A 309 36.67 -32.73 -39.34
N SER A 310 35.73 -33.70 -39.20
CA SER A 310 34.88 -34.16 -40.32
C SER A 310 33.41 -34.33 -39.97
N GLY A 311 33.10 -34.64 -38.72
CA GLY A 311 31.74 -34.99 -38.32
C GLY A 311 30.80 -33.78 -38.12
N GLU A 312 31.35 -32.58 -37.94
CA GLU A 312 30.61 -31.32 -37.69
C GLU A 312 30.53 -30.40 -38.92
N GLY A 313 30.88 -30.92 -40.09
CA GLY A 313 30.98 -30.14 -41.33
C GLY A 313 32.27 -29.29 -41.40
N SER A 314 32.43 -28.52 -42.47
CA SER A 314 33.67 -27.79 -42.75
C SER A 314 33.97 -26.62 -41.81
N ASN A 315 32.97 -26.13 -41.08
CA ASN A 315 33.09 -24.87 -40.33
C ASN A 315 33.08 -25.11 -38.82
N ASN A 316 32.94 -26.32 -38.33
CA ASN A 316 32.87 -26.60 -36.88
C ASN A 316 33.80 -27.75 -36.49
N GLY A 317 33.90 -28.04 -35.20
CA GLY A 317 34.64 -29.13 -34.62
C GLY A 317 36.12 -28.85 -34.35
N HIS A 318 36.74 -27.91 -35.02
CA HIS A 318 38.16 -27.58 -34.87
C HIS A 318 38.49 -26.76 -33.65
N ALA A 319 39.60 -27.02 -32.97
CA ALA A 319 40.04 -26.29 -31.78
C ALA A 319 40.20 -24.77 -31.99
N LYS A 320 40.62 -24.34 -33.18
CA LYS A 320 40.75 -22.94 -33.55
C LYS A 320 39.44 -22.15 -33.38
N HIS A 321 38.30 -22.79 -33.46
CA HIS A 321 36.99 -22.14 -33.34
C HIS A 321 36.67 -21.67 -31.93
N LEU A 322 37.40 -22.07 -30.91
CA LEU A 322 37.25 -21.52 -29.55
C LEU A 322 37.72 -20.08 -29.40
N ILE A 323 38.58 -19.64 -30.31
CA ILE A 323 39.26 -18.33 -30.23
C ILE A 323 39.07 -17.46 -31.46
N ASP A 324 38.28 -17.89 -32.46
CA ASP A 324 38.06 -17.16 -33.71
C ASP A 324 37.08 -15.97 -33.57
N GLY A 325 36.44 -15.81 -32.41
CA GLY A 325 35.50 -14.73 -32.13
C GLY A 325 34.12 -14.92 -32.76
N ASN A 326 33.86 -16.03 -33.44
CA ASN A 326 32.60 -16.32 -34.08
C ASN A 326 31.72 -17.23 -33.19
N VAL A 327 30.56 -16.75 -32.78
CA VAL A 327 29.62 -17.49 -31.90
C VAL A 327 28.90 -18.66 -32.60
N GLU A 328 28.96 -18.68 -33.94
CA GLU A 328 28.36 -19.75 -34.77
C GLU A 328 29.29 -20.93 -34.96
N THR A 329 30.56 -20.80 -34.57
CA THR A 329 31.57 -21.86 -34.67
C THR A 329 31.87 -22.42 -33.27
N PHE A 330 32.20 -23.71 -33.21
CA PHE A 330 32.52 -24.37 -31.94
C PHE A 330 33.57 -25.48 -32.14
N TRP A 331 34.25 -25.81 -31.06
CA TRP A 331 35.09 -26.99 -30.96
C TRP A 331 34.31 -28.19 -30.45
N HIS A 332 34.61 -29.35 -30.98
CA HIS A 332 34.14 -30.64 -30.47
C HIS A 332 35.29 -31.66 -30.43
N SER A 333 35.37 -32.44 -29.35
CA SER A 333 36.31 -33.57 -29.27
C SER A 333 35.91 -34.62 -30.33
N ARG A 334 36.88 -35.42 -30.83
CA ARG A 334 36.59 -36.46 -31.84
C ARG A 334 35.55 -37.46 -31.28
N TRP A 335 34.47 -37.57 -31.96
CA TRP A 335 33.44 -38.58 -31.73
C TRP A 335 33.29 -39.56 -32.91
N GLN A 336 33.70 -39.17 -34.09
CA GLN A 336 33.67 -40.00 -35.26
C GLN A 336 34.95 -40.85 -35.31
N GLY A 337 34.85 -42.15 -35.03
CA GLY A 337 35.96 -43.10 -35.14
C GLY A 337 36.89 -43.26 -33.94
N GLY A 338 36.54 -42.77 -32.78
CA GLY A 338 37.32 -43.00 -31.57
C GLY A 338 36.77 -42.30 -30.32
N SER A 339 37.09 -42.83 -29.13
CA SER A 339 36.76 -42.25 -27.83
C SER A 339 38.05 -41.86 -27.09
N ASP A 340 38.86 -40.97 -27.64
CA ASP A 340 40.05 -40.50 -26.95
C ASP A 340 39.68 -39.54 -25.82
N PRO A 341 40.33 -39.59 -24.66
CA PRO A 341 40.16 -38.62 -23.61
C PRO A 341 40.53 -37.22 -24.12
N PHE A 342 39.67 -36.23 -23.91
CA PHE A 342 39.91 -34.88 -24.38
C PHE A 342 40.52 -34.03 -23.27
N LEU A 343 41.58 -33.33 -23.60
CA LEU A 343 42.28 -32.36 -22.79
C LEU A 343 42.57 -31.15 -23.69
N MET A 344 42.21 -29.95 -23.21
CA MET A 344 42.61 -28.70 -23.83
C MET A 344 43.47 -27.91 -22.86
N LYS A 345 44.56 -27.32 -23.32
CA LYS A 345 45.48 -26.47 -22.58
C LYS A 345 45.66 -25.11 -23.31
#